data_a8842a30783935de516670f27518af48
#
_entry.id   a8842a30783935de516670f27518af48
#
_cell.length_a   1.000
_cell.length_b   1.000
_cell.length_c   1.000
_cell.angle_alpha   90.00
_cell.angle_beta   90.00
_cell.angle_gamma   90.00
#
_symmetry.space_group_name_H-M   'P 1'
#
loop_
_entity.id
_entity.type
_entity.pdbx_description
1 polymer ?
#
loop_
_entity_poly.entity_id
_entity_poly.type
_entity_poly.pdbx_seq_one_letter_code
_entity_poly.pdbx_strand_id
1 'polypeptide(L)'
;ESPGMTHGPGFTLLALLLWHTIRWHASPTKKSAIAIGAIIGFAALIRPSNLVFGLLPLLWNVDSFSALKFKITNVWSQYRVHLILLVIATFIAGFPQLLYWKRISGDWLYYSYDNPGEGLDFLTPYTAQVLFSFRKGWFIYTPLMLFAVCGFWALRKQTPKIFPAVFLFFLLNLYIVSSWTCWWYAGSFSQRALMDSYPLMALPL
;
A
#
# COMPACT_ATOMS: atom_id res chain seq x y z
N GLU A 1 -8.09 -11.93 22.62
CA GLU A 1 -8.54 -10.78 21.81
C GLU A 1 -7.38 -9.80 21.76
N SER A 2 -6.87 -9.49 20.58
CA SER A 2 -5.81 -8.49 20.38
C SER A 2 -6.48 -7.16 20.02
N PRO A 3 -6.86 -6.31 20.99
CA PRO A 3 -7.37 -5.00 20.70
C PRO A 3 -6.26 -4.18 20.05
N GLY A 4 -6.52 -3.60 18.89
CA GLY A 4 -5.56 -2.71 18.21
C GLY A 4 -4.82 -3.31 17.02
N MET A 5 -5.31 -4.37 16.39
CA MET A 5 -4.74 -4.81 15.11
C MET A 5 -4.91 -3.72 14.06
N THR A 6 -3.78 -3.26 13.52
CA THR A 6 -3.70 -2.19 12.51
C THR A 6 -4.21 -2.60 11.12
N HIS A 7 -4.44 -3.91 10.89
CA HIS A 7 -4.80 -4.46 9.57
C HIS A 7 -6.23 -4.16 9.14
N GLY A 8 -7.20 -4.13 10.06
CA GLY A 8 -8.58 -3.74 9.73
C GLY A 8 -8.66 -2.30 9.20
N PRO A 9 -8.10 -1.32 9.91
CA PRO A 9 -7.95 0.04 9.39
C PRO A 9 -7.18 0.12 8.07
N GLY A 10 -6.06 -0.62 7.92
CA GLY A 10 -5.27 -0.67 6.68
C GLY A 10 -6.08 -1.16 5.49
N PHE A 11 -6.80 -2.27 5.65
CA PHE A 11 -7.74 -2.80 4.66
C PHE A 11 -8.78 -1.75 4.24
N THR A 12 -9.42 -1.11 5.22
CA THR A 12 -10.47 -0.11 4.97
C THR A 12 -9.91 1.10 4.21
N LEU A 13 -8.74 1.59 4.62
CA LEU A 13 -8.10 2.73 3.95
C LEU A 13 -7.71 2.38 2.51
N LEU A 14 -7.22 1.17 2.25
CA LEU A 14 -6.90 0.75 0.88
C LEU A 14 -8.16 0.62 0.01
N ALA A 15 -9.25 0.08 0.55
CA ALA A 15 -10.53 0.01 -0.15
C ALA A 15 -11.07 1.41 -0.50
N LEU A 16 -11.02 2.34 0.45
CA LEU A 16 -11.42 3.74 0.24
C LEU A 16 -10.50 4.44 -0.76
N LEU A 17 -9.19 4.19 -0.70
CA LEU A 17 -8.23 4.74 -1.65
C LEU A 17 -8.54 4.26 -3.07
N LEU A 18 -8.81 2.98 -3.24
CA LEU A 18 -9.18 2.39 -4.51
C LEU A 18 -10.44 3.06 -5.08
N TRP A 19 -11.47 3.19 -4.25
CA TRP A 19 -12.73 3.84 -4.64
C TRP A 19 -12.53 5.30 -5.06
N HIS A 20 -11.79 6.10 -4.27
CA HIS A 20 -11.50 7.49 -4.61
C HIS A 20 -10.59 7.63 -5.82
N THR A 21 -9.65 6.70 -6.01
CA THR A 21 -8.79 6.64 -7.21
C THR A 21 -9.63 6.44 -8.47
N ILE A 22 -10.53 5.45 -8.47
CA ILE A 22 -11.45 5.19 -9.59
C ILE A 22 -12.29 6.44 -9.89
N ARG A 23 -12.89 7.02 -8.85
CA ARG A 23 -13.74 8.23 -9.02
C ARG A 23 -12.96 9.42 -9.56
N TRP A 24 -11.75 9.67 -9.06
CA TRP A 24 -10.95 10.80 -9.53
C TRP A 24 -10.55 10.62 -11.00
N HIS A 25 -10.21 9.41 -11.43
CA HIS A 25 -9.87 9.15 -12.83
C HIS A 25 -11.07 9.16 -13.77
N ALA A 26 -12.27 8.90 -13.27
CA ALA A 26 -13.50 9.02 -14.05
C ALA A 26 -13.98 10.49 -14.14
N SER A 27 -13.91 11.21 -13.03
CA SER A 27 -14.34 12.60 -12.92
C SER A 27 -13.47 13.34 -11.89
N PRO A 28 -12.39 14.03 -12.33
CA PRO A 28 -11.45 14.69 -11.43
C PRO A 28 -12.11 15.80 -10.61
N THR A 29 -12.13 15.66 -9.30
CA THR A 29 -12.61 16.66 -8.35
C THR A 29 -11.58 16.97 -7.27
N LYS A 30 -11.56 18.21 -6.77
CA LYS A 30 -10.71 18.61 -5.63
C LYS A 30 -11.02 17.79 -4.39
N LYS A 31 -12.30 17.47 -4.14
CA LYS A 31 -12.73 16.63 -2.99
C LYS A 31 -12.11 15.24 -3.04
N SER A 32 -12.13 14.58 -4.21
CA SER A 32 -11.51 13.26 -4.37
C SER A 32 -9.99 13.33 -4.22
N ALA A 33 -9.33 14.38 -4.70
CA ALA A 33 -7.89 14.57 -4.52
C ALA A 33 -7.51 14.74 -3.05
N ILE A 34 -8.25 15.55 -2.29
CA ILE A 34 -8.07 15.72 -0.84
C ILE A 34 -8.28 14.39 -0.12
N ALA A 35 -9.35 13.65 -0.47
CA ALA A 35 -9.63 12.36 0.14
C ALA A 35 -8.51 11.34 -0.12
N ILE A 36 -7.99 11.24 -1.35
CA ILE A 36 -6.84 10.39 -1.70
C ILE A 36 -5.64 10.76 -0.82
N GLY A 37 -5.30 12.05 -0.73
CA GLY A 37 -4.18 12.51 0.08
C GLY A 37 -4.36 12.19 1.56
N ALA A 38 -5.53 12.49 2.14
CA ALA A 38 -5.82 12.21 3.54
C ALA A 38 -5.73 10.69 3.84
N ILE A 39 -6.27 9.84 2.96
CA ILE A 39 -6.20 8.39 3.12
C ILE A 39 -4.76 7.90 3.11
N ILE A 40 -3.91 8.39 2.20
CA ILE A 40 -2.48 8.04 2.16
C ILE A 40 -1.79 8.49 3.46
N GLY A 41 -2.06 9.70 3.94
CA GLY A 41 -1.52 10.21 5.21
C GLY A 41 -1.96 9.37 6.40
N PHE A 42 -3.24 9.01 6.52
CA PHE A 42 -3.73 8.10 7.57
C PHE A 42 -3.14 6.69 7.45
N ALA A 43 -2.96 6.19 6.23
CA ALA A 43 -2.29 4.90 6.02
C ALA A 43 -0.84 4.93 6.52
N ALA A 44 -0.13 6.05 6.30
CA ALA A 44 1.22 6.25 6.80
C ALA A 44 1.29 6.33 8.34
N LEU A 45 0.24 6.88 9.01
CA LEU A 45 0.13 6.83 10.48
C LEU A 45 0.03 5.41 11.01
N ILE A 46 -0.67 4.52 10.30
CA ILE A 46 -0.79 3.11 10.68
C ILE A 46 0.57 2.43 10.55
N ARG A 47 1.21 2.61 9.38
CA ARG A 47 2.57 2.13 9.09
C ARG A 47 3.22 3.03 8.05
N PRO A 48 4.43 3.54 8.28
CA PRO A 48 5.14 4.34 7.28
C PRO A 48 5.31 3.64 5.92
N SER A 49 5.44 2.31 5.92
CA SER A 49 5.50 1.48 4.70
C SER A 49 4.24 1.59 3.82
N ASN A 50 3.09 1.95 4.39
CA ASN A 50 1.84 2.14 3.63
C ASN A 50 1.86 3.38 2.71
N LEU A 51 2.91 4.20 2.73
CA LEU A 51 3.12 5.21 1.69
C LEU A 51 3.15 4.61 0.27
N VAL A 52 3.46 3.32 0.14
CA VAL A 52 3.34 2.57 -1.12
C VAL A 52 1.91 2.61 -1.70
N PHE A 53 0.89 2.87 -0.90
CA PHE A 53 -0.49 3.07 -1.37
C PHE A 53 -0.60 4.20 -2.38
N GLY A 54 0.27 5.22 -2.32
CA GLY A 54 0.34 6.31 -3.28
C GLY A 54 0.65 5.89 -4.72
N LEU A 55 1.20 4.69 -4.93
CA LEU A 55 1.42 4.14 -6.27
C LEU A 55 0.11 3.87 -7.02
N LEU A 56 -0.97 3.55 -6.31
CA LEU A 56 -2.25 3.24 -6.95
C LEU A 56 -2.80 4.42 -7.75
N PRO A 57 -3.04 5.60 -7.16
CA PRO A 57 -3.50 6.74 -7.93
C PRO A 57 -2.46 7.21 -8.97
N LEU A 58 -1.17 7.03 -8.71
CA LEU A 58 -0.11 7.41 -9.64
C LEU A 58 -0.12 6.53 -10.90
N LEU A 59 -0.21 5.21 -10.75
CA LEU A 59 -0.12 4.26 -11.85
C LEU A 59 -1.48 3.84 -12.43
N TRP A 60 -2.59 4.31 -11.86
CA TRP A 60 -3.93 4.00 -12.35
C TRP A 60 -4.12 4.53 -13.78
N ASN A 61 -4.67 3.71 -14.68
CA ASN A 61 -4.81 4.02 -16.11
C ASN A 61 -3.47 4.27 -16.85
N VAL A 62 -2.41 3.58 -16.44
CA VAL A 62 -1.08 3.63 -17.08
C VAL A 62 -0.72 2.24 -17.57
N ASP A 63 -0.50 2.07 -18.88
CA ASP A 63 -0.11 0.80 -19.50
C ASP A 63 1.32 0.80 -20.07
N SER A 64 1.95 1.98 -20.15
CA SER A 64 3.27 2.15 -20.74
C SER A 64 4.03 3.32 -20.10
N PHE A 65 5.34 3.35 -20.30
CA PHE A 65 6.17 4.45 -19.79
C PHE A 65 5.80 5.79 -20.44
N SER A 66 5.44 5.80 -21.72
CA SER A 66 4.95 7.00 -22.41
C SER A 66 3.62 7.48 -21.85
N ALA A 67 2.70 6.56 -21.51
CA ALA A 67 1.45 6.91 -20.83
C ALA A 67 1.70 7.51 -19.44
N LEU A 68 2.67 6.99 -18.69
CA LEU A 68 3.06 7.55 -17.39
C LEU A 68 3.60 8.99 -17.54
N LYS A 69 4.53 9.19 -18.47
CA LYS A 69 5.08 10.52 -18.76
C LYS A 69 3.98 11.51 -19.16
N PHE A 70 3.09 11.10 -20.06
CA PHE A 70 1.94 11.92 -20.48
C PHE A 70 1.03 12.25 -19.28
N LYS A 71 0.72 11.27 -18.44
CA LYS A 71 -0.11 11.47 -17.25
C LYS A 71 0.52 12.48 -16.29
N ILE A 72 1.82 12.35 -15.98
CA ILE A 72 2.52 13.28 -15.09
C ILE A 72 2.46 14.69 -15.66
N THR A 73 2.75 14.87 -16.95
CA THR A 73 2.68 16.18 -17.62
C THR A 73 1.27 16.76 -17.60
N ASN A 74 0.26 15.94 -17.89
CA ASN A 74 -1.14 16.35 -17.87
C ASN A 74 -1.64 16.75 -16.49
N VAL A 75 -1.29 15.95 -15.46
CA VAL A 75 -1.63 16.26 -14.05
C VAL A 75 -0.97 17.57 -13.63
N TRP A 76 0.29 17.78 -14.01
CA TRP A 76 0.98 19.02 -13.70
C TRP A 76 0.38 20.24 -14.42
N SER A 77 0.00 20.12 -15.69
CA SER A 77 -0.55 21.24 -16.47
C SER A 77 -2.00 21.55 -16.12
N GLN A 78 -2.85 20.53 -16.03
CA GLN A 78 -4.31 20.72 -15.89
C GLN A 78 -4.81 20.55 -14.45
N TYR A 79 -4.17 19.68 -13.64
CA TYR A 79 -4.63 19.30 -12.32
C TYR A 79 -3.63 19.63 -11.21
N ARG A 80 -2.73 20.62 -11.43
CA ARG A 80 -1.73 21.02 -10.41
C ARG A 80 -2.34 21.34 -9.04
N VAL A 81 -3.51 21.97 -9.03
CA VAL A 81 -4.22 22.28 -7.76
C VAL A 81 -4.65 21.01 -7.05
N HIS A 82 -5.13 19.98 -7.78
CA HIS A 82 -5.48 18.69 -7.20
C HIS A 82 -4.25 18.00 -6.60
N LEU A 83 -3.10 18.05 -7.28
CA LEU A 83 -1.84 17.50 -6.78
C LEU A 83 -1.39 18.22 -5.50
N ILE A 84 -1.42 19.56 -5.49
CA ILE A 84 -1.07 20.35 -4.31
C ILE A 84 -1.98 20.00 -3.14
N LEU A 85 -3.31 19.97 -3.36
CA LEU A 85 -4.27 19.61 -2.32
C LEU A 85 -4.08 18.19 -1.81
N LEU A 86 -3.75 17.23 -2.68
CA LEU A 86 -3.42 15.86 -2.30
C LEU A 86 -2.19 15.84 -1.38
N VAL A 87 -1.08 16.49 -1.78
CA VAL A 87 0.16 16.53 -0.99
C VAL A 87 -0.07 17.20 0.36
N ILE A 88 -0.77 18.33 0.39
CA ILE A 88 -1.11 19.04 1.64
C ILE A 88 -1.97 18.14 2.55
N ALA A 89 -2.99 17.50 2.00
CA ALA A 89 -3.85 16.60 2.77
C ALA A 89 -3.07 15.39 3.32
N THR A 90 -2.15 14.81 2.54
CA THR A 90 -1.26 13.73 3.00
C THR A 90 -0.39 14.20 4.16
N PHE A 91 0.22 15.38 4.03
CA PHE A 91 1.06 15.94 5.08
C PHE A 91 0.26 16.24 6.35
N ILE A 92 -0.88 16.92 6.24
CA ILE A 92 -1.75 17.25 7.39
C ILE A 92 -2.18 15.97 8.12
N ALA A 93 -2.63 14.95 7.38
CA ALA A 93 -3.06 13.68 7.97
C ALA A 93 -1.91 12.90 8.61
N GLY A 94 -0.71 12.91 8.01
CA GLY A 94 0.49 12.23 8.53
C GLY A 94 1.24 13.01 9.62
N PHE A 95 1.02 14.33 9.73
CA PHE A 95 1.77 15.22 10.63
C PHE A 95 1.70 14.84 12.12
N PRO A 96 0.59 14.33 12.67
CA PRO A 96 0.53 13.88 14.06
C PRO A 96 1.61 12.86 14.43
N GLN A 97 2.02 11.97 13.49
CA GLN A 97 3.10 11.02 13.74
C GLN A 97 4.46 11.72 13.92
N LEU A 98 4.74 12.73 13.11
CA LEU A 98 5.98 13.52 13.22
C LEU A 98 6.02 14.28 14.55
N LEU A 99 4.89 14.88 14.96
CA LEU A 99 4.78 15.54 16.26
C LEU A 99 4.97 14.57 17.42
N TYR A 100 4.37 13.37 17.32
CA TYR A 100 4.54 12.32 18.34
C TYR A 100 6.02 11.94 18.49
N TRP A 101 6.70 11.64 17.38
CA TRP A 101 8.12 11.31 17.42
C TRP A 101 8.94 12.46 18.00
N LYS A 102 8.70 13.70 17.56
CA LYS A 102 9.40 14.88 18.10
C LYS A 102 9.24 15.05 19.60
N ARG A 103 8.04 14.73 20.12
CA ARG A 103 7.74 14.83 21.57
C ARG A 103 8.39 13.72 22.38
N ILE A 104 8.46 12.50 21.86
CA ILE A 104 8.90 11.31 22.60
C ILE A 104 10.42 11.10 22.47
N SER A 105 10.97 11.19 21.26
CA SER A 105 12.40 10.92 21.00
C SER A 105 13.28 12.17 20.88
N GLY A 106 12.68 13.35 20.73
CA GLY A 106 13.41 14.57 20.41
C GLY A 106 13.68 14.76 18.92
N ASP A 107 13.47 13.72 18.08
CA ASP A 107 13.72 13.74 16.64
C ASP A 107 12.41 13.73 15.82
N TRP A 108 12.43 14.37 14.62
CA TRP A 108 11.28 14.36 13.71
C TRP A 108 11.04 13.01 13.03
N LEU A 109 12.09 12.21 12.89
CA LEU A 109 12.02 10.84 12.37
C LEU A 109 12.64 9.91 13.41
N TYR A 110 11.88 8.95 13.86
CA TYR A 110 12.30 7.99 14.86
C TYR A 110 12.00 6.56 14.38
N TYR A 111 13.01 5.70 14.42
CA TYR A 111 12.85 4.29 14.12
C TYR A 111 12.38 3.55 15.36
N SER A 112 11.11 3.16 15.38
CA SER A 112 10.44 2.59 16.55
C SER A 112 10.73 1.10 16.78
N TYR A 113 11.45 0.44 15.88
CA TYR A 113 11.75 -0.99 15.96
C TYR A 113 13.21 -1.18 16.36
N ASP A 114 13.53 -0.89 17.63
CA ASP A 114 14.88 -0.94 18.17
C ASP A 114 15.13 -2.22 18.99
N ASN A 115 14.32 -3.25 18.79
CA ASN A 115 14.52 -4.55 19.43
C ASN A 115 15.65 -5.32 18.73
N PRO A 116 16.59 -5.94 19.48
CA PRO A 116 17.63 -6.77 18.88
C PRO A 116 17.04 -7.86 17.98
N GLY A 117 17.47 -7.91 16.73
CA GLY A 117 17.02 -8.91 15.74
C GLY A 117 15.70 -8.59 15.03
N GLU A 118 15.03 -7.48 15.35
CA GLU A 118 13.84 -7.02 14.64
C GLU A 118 14.21 -5.85 13.69
N GLY A 119 13.79 -5.92 12.43
CA GLY A 119 14.05 -4.87 11.47
C GLY A 119 13.71 -5.24 10.04
N LEU A 120 14.03 -4.35 9.11
CA LEU A 120 13.88 -4.56 7.69
C LEU A 120 15.23 -4.97 7.09
N ASP A 121 15.30 -6.18 6.55
CA ASP A 121 16.42 -6.67 5.76
C ASP A 121 16.00 -6.76 4.27
N PHE A 122 16.34 -5.72 3.54
CA PHE A 122 16.03 -5.64 2.11
C PHE A 122 16.98 -6.46 1.23
N LEU A 123 18.10 -6.92 1.76
CA LEU A 123 19.07 -7.71 0.97
C LEU A 123 18.73 -9.20 0.95
N THR A 124 18.14 -9.71 2.04
CA THR A 124 17.78 -11.12 2.18
C THR A 124 16.30 -11.31 2.56
N PRO A 125 15.35 -10.93 1.68
CA PRO A 125 13.92 -11.03 1.98
C PRO A 125 13.47 -12.49 2.12
N TYR A 126 12.62 -12.77 3.10
CA TYR A 126 12.07 -14.10 3.41
C TYR A 126 10.87 -14.46 2.52
N THR A 127 10.89 -14.12 1.23
CA THR A 127 9.74 -14.26 0.34
C THR A 127 9.25 -15.70 0.21
N ALA A 128 10.16 -16.67 0.10
CA ALA A 128 9.78 -18.08 0.02
C ALA A 128 9.08 -18.56 1.30
N GLN A 129 9.58 -18.15 2.47
CA GLN A 129 8.98 -18.48 3.77
C GLN A 129 7.61 -17.81 3.96
N VAL A 130 7.51 -16.53 3.55
CA VAL A 130 6.25 -15.78 3.59
C VAL A 130 5.18 -16.43 2.71
N LEU A 131 5.55 -16.97 1.56
CA LEU A 131 4.60 -17.59 0.63
C LEU A 131 4.28 -19.04 0.96
N PHE A 132 5.28 -19.86 1.31
CA PHE A 132 5.14 -21.33 1.29
C PHE A 132 5.49 -22.04 2.61
N SER A 133 5.88 -21.33 3.67
CA SER A 133 6.25 -21.99 4.94
C SER A 133 5.04 -22.63 5.60
N PHE A 134 5.22 -23.85 6.15
CA PHE A 134 4.21 -24.49 7.02
C PHE A 134 3.95 -23.71 8.31
N ARG A 135 4.88 -22.85 8.75
CA ARG A 135 4.68 -22.02 9.93
C ARG A 135 3.62 -20.95 9.72
N LYS A 136 3.66 -20.21 8.58
CA LYS A 136 2.82 -19.02 8.31
C LYS A 136 2.60 -18.73 6.82
N GLY A 137 2.95 -19.66 5.93
CA GLY A 137 2.92 -19.44 4.49
C GLY A 137 1.56 -18.95 3.98
N TRP A 138 1.59 -17.84 3.24
CA TRP A 138 0.38 -17.19 2.75
C TRP A 138 -0.50 -18.10 1.89
N PHE A 139 0.11 -18.83 0.97
CA PHE A 139 -0.63 -19.75 0.10
C PHE A 139 -1.11 -21.02 0.80
N ILE A 140 -0.42 -21.44 1.86
CA ILE A 140 -0.82 -22.64 2.62
C ILE A 140 -2.07 -22.34 3.44
N TYR A 141 -2.11 -21.19 4.11
CA TYR A 141 -3.20 -20.83 5.01
C TYR A 141 -4.31 -20.00 4.35
N THR A 142 -4.04 -19.42 3.18
CA THR A 142 -5.01 -18.65 2.37
C THR A 142 -4.92 -19.05 0.89
N PRO A 143 -5.28 -20.31 0.55
CA PRO A 143 -5.11 -20.85 -0.82
C PRO A 143 -5.89 -20.05 -1.89
N LEU A 144 -6.96 -19.35 -1.50
CA LEU A 144 -7.70 -18.45 -2.39
C LEU A 144 -6.77 -17.41 -3.06
N MET A 145 -5.70 -17.00 -2.38
CA MET A 145 -4.75 -16.02 -2.92
C MET A 145 -3.90 -16.56 -4.08
N LEU A 146 -3.80 -17.88 -4.24
CA LEU A 146 -3.22 -18.48 -5.44
C LEU A 146 -4.04 -18.12 -6.69
N PHE A 147 -5.37 -18.18 -6.58
CA PHE A 147 -6.26 -17.79 -7.70
C PHE A 147 -6.12 -16.31 -8.01
N ALA A 148 -6.02 -15.45 -6.99
CA ALA A 148 -5.77 -14.01 -7.19
C ALA A 148 -4.43 -13.77 -7.91
N VAL A 149 -3.37 -14.48 -7.54
CA VAL A 149 -2.07 -14.36 -8.23
C VAL A 149 -2.14 -14.88 -9.67
N CYS A 150 -2.77 -16.02 -9.89
CA CYS A 150 -3.02 -16.53 -11.26
C CYS A 150 -3.89 -15.57 -12.08
N GLY A 151 -4.85 -14.92 -11.43
CA GLY A 151 -5.75 -13.95 -12.03
C GLY A 151 -5.07 -12.67 -12.55
N PHE A 152 -3.84 -12.37 -12.14
CA PHE A 152 -3.06 -11.28 -12.75
C PHE A 152 -2.88 -11.45 -14.26
N TRP A 153 -2.82 -12.70 -14.75
CA TRP A 153 -2.80 -12.94 -16.19
C TRP A 153 -4.10 -12.50 -16.89
N ALA A 154 -5.24 -12.78 -16.28
CA ALA A 154 -6.54 -12.33 -16.79
C ALA A 154 -6.66 -10.79 -16.68
N LEU A 155 -6.28 -10.22 -15.55
CA LEU A 155 -6.28 -8.76 -15.32
C LEU A 155 -5.42 -8.04 -16.38
N ARG A 156 -4.25 -8.58 -16.71
CA ARG A 156 -3.37 -8.01 -17.75
C ARG A 156 -4.04 -8.00 -19.13
N LYS A 157 -4.82 -9.04 -19.46
CA LYS A 157 -5.51 -9.15 -20.76
C LYS A 157 -6.77 -8.29 -20.82
N GLN A 158 -7.56 -8.28 -19.76
CA GLN A 158 -8.87 -7.62 -19.74
C GLN A 158 -8.76 -6.13 -19.42
N THR A 159 -7.86 -5.75 -18.53
CA THR A 159 -7.69 -4.37 -18.05
C THR A 159 -6.22 -3.95 -18.00
N PRO A 160 -5.53 -3.88 -19.17
CA PRO A 160 -4.09 -3.61 -19.23
C PRO A 160 -3.69 -2.28 -18.58
N LYS A 161 -4.60 -1.30 -18.55
CA LYS A 161 -4.35 0.02 -17.96
C LYS A 161 -4.34 0.02 -16.42
N ILE A 162 -5.00 -0.96 -15.78
CA ILE A 162 -5.07 -1.09 -14.32
C ILE A 162 -3.99 -2.06 -13.82
N PHE A 163 -3.65 -3.06 -14.64
CA PHE A 163 -2.70 -4.11 -14.30
C PHE A 163 -1.37 -3.58 -13.69
N PRO A 164 -0.67 -2.58 -14.26
CA PRO A 164 0.61 -2.13 -13.71
C PRO A 164 0.48 -1.57 -12.29
N ALA A 165 -0.60 -0.84 -12.01
CA ALA A 165 -0.84 -0.28 -10.68
C ALA A 165 -1.02 -1.39 -9.63
N VAL A 166 -1.87 -2.38 -9.94
CA VAL A 166 -2.19 -3.48 -9.02
C VAL A 166 -1.00 -4.41 -8.84
N PHE A 167 -0.35 -4.78 -9.94
CA PHE A 167 0.76 -5.74 -9.94
C PHE A 167 2.00 -5.16 -9.26
N LEU A 168 2.39 -3.93 -9.59
CA LEU A 168 3.56 -3.30 -8.97
C LEU A 168 3.33 -3.04 -7.47
N PHE A 169 2.13 -2.60 -7.10
CA PHE A 169 1.77 -2.47 -5.69
C PHE A 169 1.92 -3.82 -4.97
N PHE A 170 1.37 -4.89 -5.54
CA PHE A 170 1.46 -6.22 -4.96
C PHE A 170 2.91 -6.66 -4.76
N LEU A 171 3.76 -6.52 -5.79
CA LEU A 171 5.17 -6.90 -5.72
C LEU A 171 5.92 -6.12 -4.64
N LEU A 172 5.72 -4.80 -4.58
CA LEU A 172 6.38 -3.94 -3.59
C LEU A 172 5.88 -4.23 -2.17
N ASN A 173 4.57 -4.42 -1.99
CA ASN A 173 4.02 -4.78 -0.69
C ASN A 173 4.53 -6.15 -0.22
N LEU A 174 4.56 -7.14 -1.12
CA LEU A 174 5.12 -8.46 -0.82
C LEU A 174 6.61 -8.35 -0.45
N TYR A 175 7.39 -7.57 -1.19
CA TYR A 175 8.80 -7.34 -0.91
C TYR A 175 9.03 -6.70 0.45
N ILE A 176 8.29 -5.63 0.78
CA ILE A 176 8.38 -4.95 2.08
C ILE A 176 8.00 -5.91 3.22
N VAL A 177 6.90 -6.64 3.07
CA VAL A 177 6.45 -7.63 4.07
C VAL A 177 7.47 -8.76 4.24
N SER A 178 8.07 -9.22 3.15
CA SER A 178 9.09 -10.28 3.16
C SER A 178 10.43 -9.82 3.71
N SER A 179 10.71 -8.52 3.69
CA SER A 179 11.95 -7.96 4.23
C SER A 179 11.94 -7.80 5.75
N TRP A 180 10.82 -8.07 6.41
CA TRP A 180 10.76 -8.04 7.86
C TRP A 180 11.45 -9.27 8.45
N THR A 181 12.46 -9.10 9.32
CA THR A 181 13.25 -10.21 9.89
C THR A 181 12.38 -11.21 10.66
N CYS A 182 11.39 -10.72 11.41
CA CYS A 182 10.37 -11.54 12.05
C CYS A 182 9.20 -11.86 11.11
N TRP A 183 9.51 -12.41 9.92
CA TRP A 183 8.58 -12.68 8.81
C TRP A 183 7.33 -13.49 9.21
N TRP A 184 7.37 -14.22 10.33
CA TRP A 184 6.23 -15.02 10.84
C TRP A 184 5.21 -14.19 11.62
N TYR A 185 5.45 -12.90 11.88
CA TYR A 185 4.53 -11.97 12.53
C TYR A 185 3.87 -12.49 13.82
N ALA A 186 4.69 -13.08 14.72
CA ALA A 186 4.31 -13.58 16.04
C ALA A 186 3.08 -14.53 16.04
N GLY A 187 2.12 -14.33 16.94
CA GLY A 187 0.94 -15.17 17.14
C GLY A 187 -0.20 -15.02 16.14
N SER A 188 0.05 -14.49 14.93
CA SER A 188 -0.99 -14.30 13.92
C SER A 188 -1.38 -15.58 13.18
N PHE A 189 -2.55 -15.58 12.52
CA PHE A 189 -2.90 -16.56 11.50
C PHE A 189 -2.31 -16.12 10.16
N SER A 190 -1.69 -17.04 9.40
CA SER A 190 -1.10 -16.79 8.08
C SER A 190 -0.23 -15.51 8.02
N GLN A 191 -0.10 -14.91 6.87
CA GLN A 191 0.62 -13.64 6.65
C GLN A 191 -0.32 -12.45 6.83
N ARG A 192 -0.66 -12.14 8.09
CA ARG A 192 -1.57 -11.03 8.41
C ARG A 192 -1.15 -9.68 7.81
N ALA A 193 0.17 -9.47 7.61
CA ALA A 193 0.69 -8.23 7.04
C ALA A 193 0.27 -8.00 5.58
N LEU A 194 -0.11 -9.06 4.85
CA LEU A 194 -0.65 -8.96 3.49
C LEU A 194 -2.16 -8.68 3.46
N MET A 195 -2.85 -8.77 4.61
CA MET A 195 -4.30 -8.60 4.69
C MET A 195 -4.75 -7.19 4.26
N ASP A 196 -3.92 -6.18 4.50
CA ASP A 196 -4.18 -4.81 4.08
C ASP A 196 -4.36 -4.71 2.55
N SER A 197 -3.72 -5.59 1.77
CA SER A 197 -3.78 -5.61 0.30
C SER A 197 -4.97 -6.36 -0.29
N TYR A 198 -5.77 -7.06 0.51
CA TYR A 198 -6.88 -7.89 0.01
C TYR A 198 -7.93 -7.14 -0.81
N PRO A 199 -8.30 -5.86 -0.52
CA PRO A 199 -9.20 -5.11 -1.38
C PRO A 199 -8.69 -5.01 -2.82
N LEU A 200 -7.37 -4.90 -2.98
CA LEU A 200 -6.74 -4.81 -4.29
C LEU A 200 -6.63 -6.19 -4.96
N MET A 201 -6.35 -7.24 -4.17
CA MET A 201 -6.27 -8.62 -4.64
C MET A 201 -7.62 -9.19 -5.06
N ALA A 202 -8.73 -8.53 -4.72
CA ALA A 202 -10.06 -8.86 -5.23
C ALA A 202 -10.25 -8.51 -6.73
N LEU A 203 -9.40 -7.63 -7.29
CA LEU A 203 -9.48 -7.25 -8.70
C LEU A 203 -9.03 -8.35 -9.67
N PRO A 204 -7.94 -9.09 -9.41
CA PRO A 204 -7.54 -10.23 -10.22
C PRO A 204 -8.29 -11.53 -9.87
N LEU A 205 -9.02 -11.60 -8.75
CA LEU A 205 -9.76 -12.79 -8.33
C LEU A 205 -11.04 -12.97 -9.16
#